data_4bc99d0158f156c507a72c6f5d36a6a0
#
_entry.id   4bc99d0158f156c507a72c6f5d36a6a0
#
_cell.length_a   1.000
_cell.length_b   1.000
_cell.length_c   1.000
_cell.angle_alpha   90.00
_cell.angle_beta   90.00
_cell.angle_gamma   90.00
#
_symmetry.space_group_name_H-M   'P 1'
#
loop_
_entity.id
_entity.type
_entity.pdbx_description
1 polymer ?
#
loop_
_entity_poly.entity_id
_entity_poly.type
_entity_poly.pdbx_seq_one_letter_code
_entity_poly.pdbx_strand_id
1 'polypeptide(L)'
;MPGSDRANSPPLAYLNAEFLRSQDARVIRILSEYIEPAARLRRYRVRDTIVFFGSARSVAPEVALAQCEAIQQEIRELGGSTPLLEAAASRAEQAKKLARYYQDAEELARRITSWSKALTADRHFIVCSGGSGGMMEAANRGASLARGKTIGLNIELPLEQDVNSYVSRELIFNFHYFFMRKFWFVYLAKALVVFPGGFGTMDELFEVLTLIQTKMPRKQMPVVLFGTEFWDQVLNFQALVDWGVVSPADINIFHKTDSVDDAYEYLSSRLEDLYLSPKGLEKVKLT
;
A
#
# COMPACT_ATOMS: atom_id res chain seq x y z
N MET A 1 35.62 33.70 30.26
CA MET A 1 34.63 34.58 29.68
C MET A 1 34.46 34.20 28.23
N PRO A 2 33.30 34.04 27.62
CA PRO A 2 31.97 34.52 27.94
C PRO A 2 30.88 33.47 27.76
N GLY A 3 29.95 33.40 28.69
CA GLY A 3 28.62 32.89 28.40
C GLY A 3 27.74 34.08 28.06
N SER A 4 27.52 34.38 26.81
CA SER A 4 26.60 35.46 26.41
C SER A 4 25.28 34.87 25.95
N ASP A 5 24.24 35.14 26.70
CA ASP A 5 22.84 35.35 26.34
C ASP A 5 22.46 35.08 24.85
N ARG A 6 22.35 33.87 24.45
CA ARG A 6 21.60 33.49 23.24
C ARG A 6 20.12 33.20 23.53
N ALA A 7 19.68 33.40 24.77
CA ALA A 7 18.30 33.12 25.19
C ALA A 7 17.26 34.07 24.54
N ASN A 8 17.67 35.20 23.98
CA ASN A 8 16.79 36.23 23.39
C ASN A 8 16.95 36.40 21.86
N SER A 9 17.77 35.59 21.20
CA SER A 9 17.85 35.66 19.73
C SER A 9 16.67 34.90 19.08
N PRO A 10 15.99 35.51 18.10
CA PRO A 10 14.92 34.78 17.39
C PRO A 10 15.49 33.52 16.71
N PRO A 11 14.70 32.46 16.61
CA PRO A 11 15.15 31.22 15.96
C PRO A 11 15.45 31.47 14.49
N LEU A 12 16.40 30.71 13.94
CA LEU A 12 16.61 30.67 12.50
C LEU A 12 15.31 30.27 11.81
N ALA A 13 14.98 30.86 10.67
CA ALA A 13 13.69 30.67 10.00
C ALA A 13 13.32 29.19 9.80
N TYR A 14 14.29 28.34 9.43
CA TYR A 14 14.08 26.89 9.23
C TYR A 14 13.98 26.08 10.54
N LEU A 15 14.19 26.71 11.69
CA LEU A 15 13.97 26.14 13.03
C LEU A 15 12.74 26.77 13.73
N ASN A 16 12.11 27.77 13.11
CA ASN A 16 10.92 28.40 13.65
C ASN A 16 9.70 27.50 13.40
N ALA A 17 9.31 26.74 14.42
CA ALA A 17 8.20 25.80 14.33
C ALA A 17 6.84 26.48 14.10
N GLU A 18 6.63 27.68 14.65
CA GLU A 18 5.41 28.48 14.43
C GLU A 18 5.28 28.87 12.96
N PHE A 19 6.32 29.46 12.38
CA PHE A 19 6.37 29.76 10.95
C PHE A 19 6.17 28.51 10.10
N LEU A 20 6.90 27.42 10.38
CA LEU A 20 6.81 26.18 9.58
C LEU A 20 5.42 25.52 9.62
N ARG A 21 4.62 25.77 10.67
CA ARG A 21 3.23 25.32 10.78
C ARG A 21 2.22 26.30 10.18
N SER A 22 2.62 27.52 9.89
CA SER A 22 1.75 28.57 9.33
C SER A 22 1.29 28.23 7.89
N GLN A 23 0.29 28.98 7.41
CA GLN A 23 -0.16 28.88 6.01
C GLN A 23 0.93 29.28 5.01
N ASP A 24 1.73 30.29 5.35
CA ASP A 24 2.80 30.81 4.50
C ASP A 24 3.88 29.78 4.21
N ALA A 25 4.16 28.89 5.15
CA ALA A 25 5.12 27.80 4.99
C ALA A 25 4.58 26.55 4.28
N ARG A 26 3.35 26.57 3.74
CA ARG A 26 2.75 25.41 3.08
C ARG A 26 3.63 24.83 1.97
N VAL A 27 4.20 25.69 1.14
CA VAL A 27 5.08 25.26 0.03
C VAL A 27 6.31 24.54 0.55
N ILE A 28 6.90 25.03 1.67
CA ILE A 28 8.05 24.39 2.30
C ILE A 28 7.69 23.00 2.80
N ARG A 29 6.52 22.83 3.42
CA ARG A 29 6.05 21.50 3.89
C ARG A 29 5.82 20.54 2.72
N ILE A 30 5.20 20.99 1.62
CA ILE A 30 5.03 20.17 0.41
C ILE A 30 6.39 19.73 -0.13
N LEU A 31 7.35 20.65 -0.26
CA LEU A 31 8.70 20.33 -0.71
C LEU A 31 9.42 19.38 0.27
N SER A 32 9.20 19.51 1.56
CA SER A 32 9.76 18.60 2.56
C SER A 32 9.27 17.16 2.35
N GLU A 33 7.98 16.97 2.06
CA GLU A 33 7.40 15.65 1.75
C GLU A 33 7.83 15.08 0.39
N TYR A 34 8.44 15.88 -0.46
CA TYR A 34 9.10 15.42 -1.68
C TYR A 34 10.59 15.10 -1.43
N ILE A 35 11.32 16.04 -0.81
CA ILE A 35 12.78 15.96 -0.70
C ILE A 35 13.22 14.91 0.34
N GLU A 36 12.57 14.88 1.50
CA GLU A 36 12.95 13.99 2.60
C GLU A 36 12.77 12.51 2.21
N PRO A 37 11.60 12.07 1.69
CA PRO A 37 11.46 10.69 1.23
C PRO A 37 12.44 10.35 0.10
N ALA A 38 12.68 11.24 -0.86
CA ALA A 38 13.65 11.03 -1.92
C ALA A 38 15.06 10.79 -1.38
N ALA A 39 15.49 11.59 -0.41
CA ALA A 39 16.81 11.47 0.21
C ALA A 39 16.94 10.16 1.01
N ARG A 40 15.92 9.81 1.80
CA ARG A 40 15.89 8.62 2.63
C ARG A 40 15.83 7.35 1.79
N LEU A 41 14.97 7.28 0.77
CA LEU A 41 14.89 6.14 -0.14
C LEU A 41 16.23 5.90 -0.87
N ARG A 42 16.90 6.95 -1.34
CA ARG A 42 18.26 6.84 -1.92
C ARG A 42 19.27 6.32 -0.91
N ARG A 43 19.28 6.85 0.33
CA ARG A 43 20.18 6.40 1.40
C ARG A 43 20.04 4.91 1.68
N TYR A 44 18.82 4.39 1.67
CA TYR A 44 18.56 2.96 1.90
C TYR A 44 18.52 2.13 0.62
N ARG A 45 18.91 2.71 -0.53
CA ARG A 45 19.00 2.08 -1.84
C ARG A 45 17.68 1.48 -2.32
N VAL A 46 16.58 2.12 -1.98
CA VAL A 46 15.24 1.77 -2.50
C VAL A 46 15.09 2.39 -3.89
N ARG A 47 14.91 1.56 -4.91
CA ARG A 47 14.75 1.99 -6.31
C ARG A 47 13.42 1.56 -6.91
N ASP A 48 12.95 0.38 -6.51
CA ASP A 48 11.78 -0.24 -7.10
C ASP A 48 10.89 -0.82 -5.99
N THR A 49 9.58 -0.61 -6.11
CA THR A 49 8.61 -1.13 -5.14
C THR A 49 7.54 -1.97 -5.83
N ILE A 50 6.98 -2.91 -5.08
CA ILE A 50 5.72 -3.58 -5.39
C ILE A 50 4.74 -3.11 -4.34
N VAL A 51 3.67 -2.43 -4.79
CA VAL A 51 2.73 -1.78 -3.88
C VAL A 51 1.53 -2.68 -3.63
N PHE A 52 1.16 -2.83 -2.37
CA PHE A 52 0.02 -3.59 -1.91
C PHE A 52 -1.04 -2.65 -1.36
N PHE A 53 -2.24 -2.69 -1.91
CA PHE A 53 -3.43 -2.00 -1.43
C PHE A 53 -4.51 -2.98 -1.02
N GLY A 54 -5.37 -2.53 -0.12
CA GLY A 54 -6.53 -3.29 0.35
C GLY A 54 -7.11 -2.69 1.63
N SER A 55 -8.12 -3.36 2.17
CA SER A 55 -8.86 -2.89 3.34
C SER A 55 -8.00 -2.81 4.60
N ALA A 56 -8.05 -1.67 5.28
CA ALA A 56 -7.48 -1.54 6.63
C ALA A 56 -8.29 -2.29 7.72
N ARG A 57 -9.48 -2.80 7.37
CA ARG A 57 -10.39 -3.49 8.31
C ARG A 57 -10.22 -5.00 8.32
N SER A 58 -9.41 -5.56 7.42
CA SER A 58 -9.09 -7.00 7.47
C SER A 58 -8.21 -7.29 8.68
N VAL A 59 -8.35 -8.49 9.21
CA VAL A 59 -7.55 -8.99 10.32
C VAL A 59 -7.06 -10.39 10.00
N ALA A 60 -6.03 -10.84 10.70
CA ALA A 60 -5.54 -12.21 10.58
C ALA A 60 -6.65 -13.23 10.92
N PRO A 61 -6.67 -14.42 10.29
CA PRO A 61 -7.73 -15.41 10.47
C PRO A 61 -7.98 -15.79 11.93
N GLU A 62 -6.93 -15.93 12.72
CA GLU A 62 -7.03 -16.23 14.15
C GLU A 62 -7.73 -15.13 14.95
N VAL A 63 -7.50 -13.87 14.58
CA VAL A 63 -8.16 -12.71 15.21
C VAL A 63 -9.63 -12.65 14.81
N ALA A 64 -9.95 -12.88 13.54
CA ALA A 64 -11.33 -12.91 13.06
C ALA A 64 -12.16 -14.02 13.75
N LEU A 65 -11.57 -15.21 13.90
CA LEU A 65 -12.22 -16.32 14.60
C LEU A 65 -12.47 -15.98 16.07
N ALA A 66 -11.46 -15.48 16.77
CA ALA A 66 -11.57 -15.09 18.17
C ALA A 66 -12.65 -14.01 18.41
N GLN A 67 -12.76 -13.04 17.48
CA GLN A 67 -13.82 -12.02 17.55
C GLN A 67 -15.22 -12.64 17.38
N CYS A 68 -15.39 -13.56 16.43
CA CYS A 68 -16.67 -14.26 16.25
C CYS A 68 -17.05 -15.08 17.49
N GLU A 69 -16.10 -15.84 18.06
CA GLU A 69 -16.32 -16.67 19.23
C GLU A 69 -16.68 -15.83 20.46
N ALA A 70 -15.98 -14.72 20.70
CA ALA A 70 -16.25 -13.82 21.81
C ALA A 70 -17.67 -13.24 21.75
N ILE A 71 -18.11 -12.77 20.57
CA ILE A 71 -19.45 -12.23 20.39
C ILE A 71 -20.53 -13.32 20.58
N GLN A 72 -20.30 -14.51 20.04
CA GLN A 72 -21.22 -15.64 20.23
C GLN A 72 -21.33 -16.06 21.70
N GLN A 73 -20.24 -16.00 22.44
CA GLN A 73 -20.25 -16.27 23.88
C GLN A 73 -21.04 -15.21 24.63
N GLU A 74 -20.86 -13.94 24.34
CA GLU A 74 -21.60 -12.84 24.96
C GLU A 74 -23.11 -12.95 24.69
N ILE A 75 -23.53 -13.31 23.48
CA ILE A 75 -24.95 -13.57 23.16
C ILE A 75 -25.50 -14.73 23.98
N ARG A 76 -24.73 -15.82 24.21
CA ARG A 76 -25.14 -16.95 25.05
C ARG A 76 -25.28 -16.55 26.51
N GLU A 77 -24.34 -15.78 27.06
CA GLU A 77 -24.33 -15.34 28.47
C GLU A 77 -25.50 -14.40 28.77
N LEU A 78 -25.89 -13.54 27.82
CA LEU A 78 -27.02 -12.65 27.96
C LEU A 78 -28.39 -13.32 27.71
N GLY A 79 -28.40 -14.57 27.26
CA GLY A 79 -29.62 -15.32 26.93
C GLY A 79 -30.42 -14.77 25.75
N GLY A 80 -29.79 -13.94 24.90
CA GLY A 80 -30.38 -13.34 23.71
C GLY A 80 -29.50 -12.31 23.01
N SER A 81 -29.90 -11.90 21.82
CA SER A 81 -29.18 -10.90 21.06
C SER A 81 -29.79 -9.51 21.24
N THR A 82 -28.94 -8.48 21.21
CA THR A 82 -29.36 -7.08 21.16
C THR A 82 -29.00 -6.50 19.76
N PRO A 83 -29.62 -5.41 19.30
CA PRO A 83 -29.25 -4.80 18.03
C PRO A 83 -27.77 -4.43 17.93
N LEU A 84 -27.11 -4.13 19.06
CA LEU A 84 -25.69 -3.85 19.12
C LEU A 84 -24.86 -5.12 18.89
N LEU A 85 -25.22 -6.24 19.50
CA LEU A 85 -24.58 -7.54 19.34
C LEU A 85 -24.80 -8.12 17.94
N GLU A 86 -25.99 -7.93 17.35
CA GLU A 86 -26.26 -8.32 15.98
C GLU A 86 -25.36 -7.55 14.98
N ALA A 87 -25.23 -6.24 15.18
CA ALA A 87 -24.32 -5.43 14.38
C ALA A 87 -22.84 -5.83 14.59
N ALA A 88 -22.46 -6.20 15.81
CA ALA A 88 -21.12 -6.71 16.09
C ALA A 88 -20.87 -8.07 15.43
N ALA A 89 -21.82 -9.00 15.51
CA ALA A 89 -21.76 -10.31 14.87
C ALA A 89 -21.66 -10.18 13.34
N SER A 90 -22.45 -9.31 12.75
CA SER A 90 -22.36 -9.02 11.30
C SER A 90 -20.98 -8.50 10.91
N ARG A 91 -20.39 -7.59 11.69
CA ARG A 91 -19.03 -7.09 11.44
C ARG A 91 -17.97 -8.19 11.58
N ALA A 92 -18.11 -9.07 12.57
CA ALA A 92 -17.18 -10.18 12.78
C ALA A 92 -17.22 -11.19 11.61
N GLU A 93 -18.42 -11.51 11.09
CA GLU A 93 -18.55 -12.35 9.90
C GLU A 93 -17.96 -11.68 8.64
N GLN A 94 -18.11 -10.36 8.49
CA GLN A 94 -17.46 -9.62 7.41
C GLN A 94 -15.94 -9.65 7.55
N ALA A 95 -15.41 -9.50 8.76
CA ALA A 95 -13.98 -9.61 9.05
C ALA A 95 -13.45 -11.01 8.71
N LYS A 96 -14.21 -12.07 9.07
CA LYS A 96 -13.88 -13.46 8.73
C LYS A 96 -13.84 -13.68 7.20
N LYS A 97 -14.79 -13.09 6.47
CA LYS A 97 -14.79 -13.15 4.98
C LYS A 97 -13.53 -12.51 4.40
N LEU A 98 -13.02 -11.44 4.98
CA LEU A 98 -11.81 -10.75 4.55
C LEU A 98 -10.51 -11.41 5.02
N ALA A 99 -10.57 -12.24 6.07
CA ALA A 99 -9.38 -12.81 6.71
C ALA A 99 -8.59 -13.74 5.78
N ARG A 100 -9.25 -14.45 4.84
CA ARG A 100 -8.56 -15.25 3.81
C ARG A 100 -7.63 -14.39 2.97
N TYR A 101 -8.09 -13.21 2.57
CA TYR A 101 -7.29 -12.29 1.76
C TYR A 101 -6.12 -11.68 2.54
N TYR A 102 -6.24 -11.54 3.87
CA TYR A 102 -5.12 -11.17 4.72
C TYR A 102 -4.00 -12.21 4.64
N GLN A 103 -4.35 -13.49 4.77
CA GLN A 103 -3.40 -14.60 4.68
C GLN A 103 -2.78 -14.69 3.27
N ASP A 104 -3.58 -14.53 2.22
CA ASP A 104 -3.11 -14.53 0.83
C ASP A 104 -2.14 -13.35 0.56
N ALA A 105 -2.45 -12.16 1.11
CA ALA A 105 -1.58 -10.98 0.98
C ALA A 105 -0.24 -11.18 1.70
N GLU A 106 -0.25 -11.78 2.90
CA GLU A 106 0.95 -12.11 3.64
C GLU A 106 1.82 -13.11 2.87
N GLU A 107 1.22 -14.19 2.38
CA GLU A 107 1.96 -15.24 1.65
C GLU A 107 2.51 -14.73 0.32
N LEU A 108 1.72 -13.98 -0.46
CA LEU A 108 2.20 -13.37 -1.69
C LEU A 108 3.36 -12.42 -1.45
N ALA A 109 3.25 -11.55 -0.45
CA ALA A 109 4.32 -10.60 -0.10
C ALA A 109 5.59 -11.32 0.37
N ARG A 110 5.45 -12.42 1.13
CA ARG A 110 6.56 -13.27 1.57
C ARG A 110 7.28 -13.89 0.38
N ARG A 111 6.55 -14.48 -0.57
CA ARG A 111 7.12 -15.12 -1.77
C ARG A 111 7.83 -14.10 -2.67
N ILE A 112 7.17 -12.98 -2.97
CA ILE A 112 7.73 -11.89 -3.77
C ILE A 112 9.02 -11.35 -3.14
N THR A 113 9.02 -11.17 -1.82
CA THR A 113 10.22 -10.71 -1.10
C THR A 113 11.35 -11.72 -1.17
N SER A 114 11.04 -13.02 -1.01
CA SER A 114 12.04 -14.10 -1.13
C SER A 114 12.64 -14.16 -2.53
N TRP A 115 11.80 -14.10 -3.55
CA TRP A 115 12.24 -14.04 -4.96
C TRP A 115 13.10 -12.81 -5.22
N SER A 116 12.64 -11.63 -4.81
CA SER A 116 13.39 -10.39 -5.03
C SER A 116 14.77 -10.40 -4.37
N LYS A 117 14.91 -11.02 -3.20
CA LYS A 117 16.20 -11.19 -2.52
C LYS A 117 17.12 -12.19 -3.21
N ALA A 118 16.59 -13.18 -3.90
CA ALA A 118 17.36 -14.18 -4.63
C ALA A 118 17.87 -13.67 -5.99
N LEU A 119 17.41 -12.51 -6.45
CA LEU A 119 17.89 -11.91 -7.69
C LEU A 119 19.38 -11.58 -7.58
N THR A 120 20.16 -11.99 -8.57
CA THR A 120 21.60 -11.71 -8.66
C THR A 120 21.91 -10.29 -9.17
N ALA A 121 20.88 -9.60 -9.68
CA ALA A 121 21.00 -8.24 -10.16
C ALA A 121 21.07 -7.24 -8.98
N ASP A 122 21.73 -6.11 -9.21
CA ASP A 122 21.81 -4.95 -8.27
C ASP A 122 20.43 -4.28 -8.07
N ARG A 123 19.36 -4.98 -8.43
CA ARG A 123 17.97 -4.49 -8.45
C ARG A 123 17.08 -5.39 -7.62
N HIS A 124 16.48 -4.80 -6.61
CA HIS A 124 15.53 -5.48 -5.73
C HIS A 124 14.21 -4.73 -5.69
N PHE A 125 13.12 -5.49 -5.65
CA PHE A 125 11.76 -4.96 -5.51
C PHE A 125 11.33 -5.08 -4.05
N ILE A 126 10.97 -3.95 -3.44
CA ILE A 126 10.63 -3.87 -2.03
C ILE A 126 9.11 -3.73 -1.89
N VAL A 127 8.51 -4.54 -1.00
CA VAL A 127 7.09 -4.43 -0.67
C VAL A 127 6.81 -3.10 -0.02
N CYS A 128 5.80 -2.39 -0.54
CA CYS A 128 5.36 -1.09 -0.07
C CYS A 128 3.85 -1.13 0.18
N SER A 129 3.41 -0.53 1.28
CA SER A 129 2.00 -0.36 1.60
C SER A 129 1.75 0.99 2.29
N GLY A 130 0.50 1.26 2.67
CA GLY A 130 0.17 2.42 3.49
C GLY A 130 0.69 2.36 4.94
N GLY A 131 1.23 1.22 5.37
CA GLY A 131 1.89 1.06 6.67
C GLY A 131 0.95 0.93 7.87
N SER A 132 -0.37 1.01 7.69
CA SER A 132 -1.38 0.84 8.74
C SER A 132 -1.76 -0.64 8.91
N GLY A 133 -2.88 -0.93 9.56
CA GLY A 133 -3.40 -2.28 9.76
C GLY A 133 -3.98 -2.93 8.50
N GLY A 134 -4.57 -4.09 8.68
CA GLY A 134 -5.29 -4.81 7.63
C GLY A 134 -4.41 -5.40 6.54
N MET A 135 -4.82 -5.28 5.28
CA MET A 135 -4.05 -5.79 4.13
C MET A 135 -2.67 -5.15 4.03
N MET A 136 -2.51 -3.92 4.50
CA MET A 136 -1.22 -3.24 4.55
C MET A 136 -0.27 -3.92 5.53
N GLU A 137 -0.79 -4.29 6.71
CA GLU A 137 -0.06 -5.05 7.71
C GLU A 137 0.29 -6.45 7.19
N ALA A 138 -0.66 -7.15 6.56
CA ALA A 138 -0.44 -8.47 5.98
C ALA A 138 0.74 -8.46 5.00
N ALA A 139 0.77 -7.49 4.08
CA ALA A 139 1.86 -7.34 3.13
C ALA A 139 3.21 -7.05 3.80
N ASN A 140 3.23 -6.13 4.78
CA ASN A 140 4.46 -5.82 5.51
C ASN A 140 4.93 -7.01 6.35
N ARG A 141 3.99 -7.75 7.00
CA ARG A 141 4.28 -8.97 7.75
C ARG A 141 4.91 -10.05 6.88
N GLY A 142 4.32 -10.32 5.71
CA GLY A 142 4.87 -11.27 4.75
C GLY A 142 6.30 -10.94 4.32
N ALA A 143 6.56 -9.66 4.00
CA ALA A 143 7.92 -9.21 3.67
C ALA A 143 8.89 -9.34 4.85
N SER A 144 8.45 -9.03 6.07
CA SER A 144 9.24 -9.18 7.29
C SER A 144 9.56 -10.65 7.60
N LEU A 145 8.60 -11.57 7.42
CA LEU A 145 8.81 -13.01 7.57
C LEU A 145 9.88 -13.56 6.60
N ALA A 146 9.95 -13.00 5.38
CA ALA A 146 11.02 -13.28 4.44
C ALA A 146 12.34 -12.55 4.77
N ARG A 147 12.44 -11.86 5.92
CA ARG A 147 13.59 -11.04 6.33
C ARG A 147 13.97 -10.00 5.26
N GLY A 148 12.98 -9.46 4.55
CA GLY A 148 13.14 -8.36 3.61
C GLY A 148 12.85 -7.01 4.25
N LYS A 149 13.32 -5.94 3.60
CA LYS A 149 12.86 -4.59 3.93
C LYS A 149 11.43 -4.40 3.44
N THR A 150 10.68 -3.53 4.13
CA THR A 150 9.33 -3.16 3.72
C THR A 150 9.05 -1.70 4.05
N ILE A 151 8.21 -1.06 3.26
CA ILE A 151 7.95 0.39 3.30
C ILE A 151 6.53 0.64 3.76
N GLY A 152 6.35 1.60 4.65
CA GLY A 152 5.05 2.15 5.04
C GLY A 152 4.95 3.63 4.67
N LEU A 153 4.04 3.97 3.76
CA LEU A 153 3.72 5.35 3.41
C LEU A 153 2.43 5.74 4.15
N ASN A 154 2.57 6.15 5.40
CA ASN A 154 1.44 6.51 6.25
C ASN A 154 0.90 7.91 5.92
N ILE A 155 -0.31 8.20 6.37
CA ILE A 155 -0.97 9.50 6.25
C ILE A 155 -1.48 9.94 7.62
N GLU A 156 -1.26 11.19 7.96
CA GLU A 156 -1.82 11.78 9.17
C GLU A 156 -3.33 11.95 9.02
N LEU A 157 -4.10 11.20 9.79
CA LEU A 157 -5.57 11.27 9.82
C LEU A 157 -6.04 11.75 11.20
N PRO A 158 -7.23 12.40 11.29
CA PRO A 158 -7.80 12.85 12.56
C PRO A 158 -8.04 11.71 13.58
N LEU A 159 -8.28 10.49 13.09
CA LEU A 159 -8.31 9.26 13.88
C LEU A 159 -6.97 8.56 13.65
N GLU A 160 -6.14 8.50 14.67
CA GLU A 160 -4.83 7.89 14.61
C GLU A 160 -4.91 6.45 14.10
N GLN A 161 -4.17 6.17 13.05
CA GLN A 161 -3.86 4.83 12.60
C GLN A 161 -2.38 4.60 12.85
N ASP A 162 -2.08 3.78 13.84
CA ASP A 162 -0.71 3.38 14.15
C ASP A 162 -0.06 2.67 12.96
N VAL A 163 1.22 2.92 12.79
CA VAL A 163 2.02 2.17 11.84
C VAL A 163 2.21 0.75 12.37
N ASN A 164 1.95 -0.25 11.53
CA ASN A 164 2.12 -1.64 11.94
C ASN A 164 3.60 -1.96 12.22
N SER A 165 3.83 -2.90 13.14
CA SER A 165 5.16 -3.23 13.67
C SER A 165 6.11 -3.92 12.68
N TYR A 166 5.62 -4.34 11.51
CA TYR A 166 6.39 -5.06 10.50
C TYR A 166 7.10 -4.14 9.50
N VAL A 167 6.72 -2.87 9.44
CA VAL A 167 7.41 -1.90 8.57
C VAL A 167 8.84 -1.67 9.05
N SER A 168 9.80 -1.65 8.12
CA SER A 168 11.19 -1.32 8.45
C SER A 168 11.27 0.09 9.03
N ARG A 169 11.81 0.22 10.23
CA ARG A 169 11.77 1.46 11.02
C ARG A 169 12.30 2.69 10.25
N GLU A 170 13.34 2.48 9.45
CA GLU A 170 13.96 3.52 8.63
C GLU A 170 13.15 3.85 7.36
N LEU A 171 12.14 3.05 7.02
CA LEU A 171 11.31 3.19 5.83
C LEU A 171 9.83 3.48 6.17
N ILE A 172 9.58 3.98 7.38
CA ILE A 172 8.30 4.57 7.78
C ILE A 172 8.31 6.03 7.35
N PHE A 173 7.33 6.41 6.53
CA PHE A 173 7.08 7.79 6.11
C PHE A 173 5.71 8.21 6.59
N ASN A 174 5.57 9.44 7.05
CA ASN A 174 4.29 10.02 7.45
C ASN A 174 4.02 11.27 6.61
N PHE A 175 2.90 11.31 5.91
CA PHE A 175 2.49 12.39 5.02
C PHE A 175 1.30 13.14 5.61
N HIS A 176 1.28 14.43 5.42
CA HIS A 176 0.14 15.28 5.67
C HIS A 176 -0.67 15.50 4.37
N TYR A 177 0.01 15.57 3.22
CA TYR A 177 -0.62 15.82 1.93
C TYR A 177 -0.90 14.52 1.17
N PHE A 178 -2.17 14.21 0.91
CA PHE A 178 -2.60 13.02 0.17
C PHE A 178 -1.92 12.91 -1.20
N PHE A 179 -1.84 14.02 -1.95
CA PHE A 179 -1.24 14.01 -3.29
C PHE A 179 0.26 13.70 -3.27
N MET A 180 0.98 14.08 -2.21
CA MET A 180 2.39 13.72 -2.05
C MET A 180 2.56 12.24 -1.74
N ARG A 181 1.71 11.67 -0.88
CA ARG A 181 1.67 10.24 -0.61
C ARG A 181 1.37 9.44 -1.88
N LYS A 182 0.34 9.83 -2.65
CA LYS A 182 -0.02 9.23 -3.94
C LYS A 182 1.15 9.26 -4.93
N PHE A 183 1.82 10.39 -5.06
CA PHE A 183 3.01 10.51 -5.89
C PHE A 183 4.06 9.44 -5.51
N TRP A 184 4.36 9.26 -4.22
CA TRP A 184 5.36 8.29 -3.79
C TRP A 184 4.94 6.84 -3.97
N PHE A 185 3.66 6.51 -3.86
CA PHE A 185 3.16 5.18 -4.21
C PHE A 185 3.46 4.84 -5.67
N VAL A 186 3.22 5.76 -6.58
CA VAL A 186 3.37 5.50 -8.02
C VAL A 186 4.82 5.67 -8.50
N TYR A 187 5.56 6.62 -7.94
CA TYR A 187 6.87 7.01 -8.45
C TYR A 187 7.87 5.86 -8.54
N LEU A 188 7.99 5.04 -7.50
CA LEU A 188 8.88 3.88 -7.46
C LEU A 188 8.20 2.56 -7.84
N ALA A 189 6.88 2.51 -7.94
CA ALA A 189 6.14 1.29 -8.21
C ALA A 189 6.55 0.66 -9.54
N LYS A 190 6.73 -0.66 -9.51
CA LYS A 190 6.95 -1.51 -10.69
C LYS A 190 5.84 -2.54 -10.85
N ALA A 191 5.07 -2.76 -9.81
CA ALA A 191 3.86 -3.56 -9.83
C ALA A 191 2.89 -3.08 -8.76
N LEU A 192 1.62 -3.40 -8.95
CA LEU A 192 0.53 -3.13 -8.03
C LEU A 192 -0.25 -4.41 -7.75
N VAL A 193 -0.53 -4.67 -6.49
CA VAL A 193 -1.43 -5.75 -6.05
C VAL A 193 -2.54 -5.13 -5.23
N VAL A 194 -3.79 -5.36 -5.64
CA VAL A 194 -4.96 -4.72 -5.02
C VAL A 194 -5.90 -5.81 -4.52
N PHE A 195 -6.00 -5.91 -3.22
CA PHE A 195 -6.92 -6.79 -2.50
C PHE A 195 -8.26 -6.08 -2.24
N PRO A 196 -9.31 -6.81 -1.84
CA PRO A 196 -10.58 -6.21 -1.47
C PRO A 196 -10.42 -5.03 -0.51
N GLY A 197 -11.02 -3.89 -0.85
CA GLY A 197 -10.88 -2.69 -0.07
C GLY A 197 -11.95 -1.63 -0.35
N GLY A 198 -11.96 -0.57 0.46
CA GLY A 198 -12.92 0.52 0.36
C GLY A 198 -12.48 1.65 -0.58
N PHE A 199 -13.02 2.86 -0.32
CA PHE A 199 -12.80 4.04 -1.17
C PHE A 199 -11.33 4.40 -1.35
N GLY A 200 -10.50 4.33 -0.30
CA GLY A 200 -9.07 4.61 -0.43
C GLY A 200 -8.34 3.62 -1.33
N THR A 201 -8.75 2.34 -1.31
CA THR A 201 -8.21 1.31 -2.21
C THR A 201 -8.64 1.57 -3.66
N MET A 202 -9.91 1.95 -3.87
CA MET A 202 -10.44 2.30 -5.20
C MET A 202 -9.78 3.55 -5.77
N ASP A 203 -9.58 4.57 -4.95
CA ASP A 203 -8.93 5.82 -5.33
C ASP A 203 -7.51 5.57 -5.88
N GLU A 204 -6.71 4.77 -5.19
CA GLU A 204 -5.36 4.41 -5.66
C GLU A 204 -5.39 3.49 -6.88
N LEU A 205 -6.35 2.56 -6.95
CA LEU A 205 -6.50 1.68 -8.11
C LEU A 205 -6.82 2.49 -9.37
N PHE A 206 -7.85 3.35 -9.32
CA PHE A 206 -8.27 4.11 -10.49
C PHE A 206 -7.25 5.15 -10.94
N GLU A 207 -6.49 5.73 -10.02
CA GLU A 207 -5.36 6.57 -10.38
C GLU A 207 -4.34 5.79 -11.22
N VAL A 208 -3.92 4.60 -10.75
CA VAL A 208 -2.94 3.77 -11.47
C VAL A 208 -3.50 3.29 -12.81
N LEU A 209 -4.75 2.84 -12.87
CA LEU A 209 -5.38 2.43 -14.13
C LEU A 209 -5.43 3.59 -15.13
N THR A 210 -5.79 4.79 -14.69
CA THR A 210 -5.79 6.01 -15.53
C THR A 210 -4.40 6.33 -16.06
N LEU A 211 -3.39 6.26 -15.20
CA LEU A 211 -2.00 6.52 -15.60
C LEU A 211 -1.51 5.50 -16.65
N ILE A 212 -1.84 4.22 -16.49
CA ILE A 212 -1.48 3.17 -17.45
C ILE A 212 -2.22 3.37 -18.77
N GLN A 213 -3.54 3.60 -18.72
CA GLN A 213 -4.39 3.84 -19.89
C GLN A 213 -3.88 5.03 -20.72
N THR A 214 -3.54 6.12 -20.06
CA THR A 214 -3.04 7.34 -20.72
C THR A 214 -1.57 7.27 -21.10
N LYS A 215 -0.88 6.17 -20.80
CA LYS A 215 0.56 5.97 -21.06
C LYS A 215 1.44 7.06 -20.44
N MET A 216 0.95 7.73 -19.40
CA MET A 216 1.68 8.79 -18.71
C MET A 216 2.99 8.30 -18.08
N PRO A 217 3.04 7.17 -17.32
CA PRO A 217 4.32 6.59 -16.99
C PRO A 217 4.86 5.85 -18.22
N ARG A 218 6.07 6.20 -18.65
CA ARG A 218 6.77 5.45 -19.71
C ARG A 218 7.12 4.01 -19.30
N LYS A 219 6.91 3.66 -18.04
CA LYS A 219 7.11 2.32 -17.48
C LYS A 219 5.84 1.49 -17.59
N GLN A 220 5.98 0.26 -18.02
CA GLN A 220 4.91 -0.72 -17.92
C GLN A 220 4.87 -1.24 -16.48
N MET A 221 3.67 -1.35 -15.91
CA MET A 221 3.45 -1.77 -14.52
C MET A 221 2.35 -2.84 -14.51
N PRO A 222 2.68 -4.12 -14.21
CA PRO A 222 1.66 -5.14 -14.00
C PRO A 222 0.80 -4.79 -12.79
N VAL A 223 -0.51 -4.99 -12.95
CA VAL A 223 -1.53 -4.79 -11.92
C VAL A 223 -2.24 -6.11 -11.68
N VAL A 224 -2.34 -6.54 -10.43
CA VAL A 224 -3.12 -7.69 -10.00
C VAL A 224 -4.31 -7.23 -9.18
N LEU A 225 -5.51 -7.62 -9.59
CA LEU A 225 -6.73 -7.53 -8.78
C LEU A 225 -6.96 -8.89 -8.12
N PHE A 226 -6.62 -8.99 -6.86
CA PHE A 226 -6.76 -10.22 -6.10
C PHE A 226 -8.14 -10.29 -5.45
N GLY A 227 -8.85 -11.43 -5.61
CA GLY A 227 -10.20 -11.60 -5.07
C GLY A 227 -11.28 -11.37 -6.13
N THR A 228 -11.39 -12.26 -7.12
CA THR A 228 -12.31 -12.13 -8.26
C THR A 228 -13.75 -11.93 -7.83
N GLU A 229 -14.23 -12.70 -6.82
CA GLU A 229 -15.56 -12.54 -6.25
C GLU A 229 -15.87 -11.10 -5.83
N PHE A 230 -14.94 -10.44 -5.14
CA PHE A 230 -15.12 -9.07 -4.69
C PHE A 230 -15.15 -8.09 -5.87
N TRP A 231 -14.16 -8.21 -6.78
CA TRP A 231 -14.02 -7.28 -7.88
C TRP A 231 -15.18 -7.36 -8.87
N ASP A 232 -15.72 -8.55 -9.15
CA ASP A 232 -16.84 -8.75 -10.05
C ASP A 232 -18.17 -8.28 -9.46
N GLN A 233 -18.31 -8.25 -8.12
CA GLN A 233 -19.48 -7.69 -7.45
C GLN A 233 -19.42 -6.16 -7.34
N VAL A 234 -18.24 -5.58 -7.19
CA VAL A 234 -18.11 -4.15 -6.87
C VAL A 234 -17.88 -3.30 -8.12
N LEU A 235 -17.17 -3.83 -9.12
CA LEU A 235 -16.81 -3.11 -10.35
C LEU A 235 -17.24 -3.86 -11.60
N ASN A 236 -18.22 -3.30 -12.31
CA ASN A 236 -18.60 -3.81 -13.62
C ASN A 236 -17.75 -3.12 -14.71
N PHE A 237 -16.55 -3.64 -14.95
CA PHE A 237 -15.65 -3.11 -16.00
C PHE A 237 -16.25 -3.24 -17.40
N GLN A 238 -17.06 -4.29 -17.68
CA GLN A 238 -17.71 -4.44 -18.97
C GLN A 238 -18.71 -3.31 -19.23
N ALA A 239 -19.46 -2.88 -18.21
CA ALA A 239 -20.36 -1.75 -18.35
C ALA A 239 -19.64 -0.46 -18.78
N LEU A 240 -18.39 -0.23 -18.31
CA LEU A 240 -17.60 0.92 -18.76
C LEU A 240 -17.29 0.87 -20.26
N VAL A 241 -17.07 -0.33 -20.80
CA VAL A 241 -16.87 -0.55 -22.24
C VAL A 241 -18.17 -0.34 -22.99
N ASP A 242 -19.28 -0.89 -22.51
CA ASP A 242 -20.60 -0.80 -23.15
C ASP A 242 -21.10 0.65 -23.22
N TRP A 243 -20.78 1.45 -22.21
CA TRP A 243 -21.04 2.91 -22.20
C TRP A 243 -20.04 3.70 -23.06
N GLY A 244 -19.01 3.07 -23.60
CA GLY A 244 -18.01 3.72 -24.44
C GLY A 244 -17.06 4.69 -23.72
N VAL A 245 -16.96 4.60 -22.38
CA VAL A 245 -16.08 5.47 -21.57
C VAL A 245 -14.69 4.86 -21.35
N VAL A 246 -14.54 3.55 -21.66
CA VAL A 246 -13.29 2.79 -21.60
C VAL A 246 -13.23 1.90 -22.84
N SER A 247 -12.06 1.73 -23.43
CA SER A 247 -11.90 0.84 -24.60
C SER A 247 -11.86 -0.64 -24.18
N PRO A 248 -12.24 -1.58 -25.09
CA PRO A 248 -12.10 -3.02 -24.81
C PRO A 248 -10.66 -3.46 -24.48
N ALA A 249 -9.66 -2.73 -24.95
CA ALA A 249 -8.25 -3.02 -24.64
C ALA A 249 -7.88 -2.63 -23.19
N ASP A 250 -8.54 -1.63 -22.63
CA ASP A 250 -8.21 -1.09 -21.32
C ASP A 250 -8.60 -2.05 -20.18
N ILE A 251 -9.58 -2.95 -20.38
CA ILE A 251 -9.92 -3.97 -19.39
C ILE A 251 -8.90 -5.12 -19.30
N ASN A 252 -7.91 -5.14 -20.19
CA ASN A 252 -6.80 -6.11 -20.18
C ASN A 252 -5.52 -5.57 -19.51
N ILE A 253 -5.57 -4.37 -18.93
CA ILE A 253 -4.39 -3.77 -18.26
C ILE A 253 -4.13 -4.33 -16.87
N PHE A 254 -5.03 -5.15 -16.33
CA PHE A 254 -4.89 -5.83 -15.05
C PHE A 254 -5.15 -7.34 -15.19
N HIS A 255 -4.58 -8.10 -14.27
CA HIS A 255 -4.78 -9.54 -14.12
C HIS A 255 -5.65 -9.82 -12.89
N LYS A 256 -6.77 -10.56 -13.05
CA LYS A 256 -7.65 -10.96 -11.93
C LYS A 256 -7.35 -12.39 -11.51
N THR A 257 -7.22 -12.63 -10.21
CA THR A 257 -6.96 -13.97 -9.68
C THR A 257 -7.41 -14.12 -8.23
N ASP A 258 -7.61 -15.38 -7.80
CA ASP A 258 -7.82 -15.79 -6.42
C ASP A 258 -6.68 -16.71 -5.92
N SER A 259 -5.64 -16.89 -6.72
CA SER A 259 -4.53 -17.79 -6.43
C SER A 259 -3.24 -17.02 -6.15
N VAL A 260 -2.63 -17.28 -5.01
CA VAL A 260 -1.31 -16.78 -4.66
C VAL A 260 -0.24 -17.26 -5.65
N ASP A 261 -0.35 -18.51 -6.12
CA ASP A 261 0.58 -19.08 -7.10
C ASP A 261 0.52 -18.31 -8.42
N ASP A 262 -0.70 -18.13 -8.96
CA ASP A 262 -0.92 -17.42 -10.21
C ASP A 262 -0.49 -15.94 -10.11
N ALA A 263 -0.85 -15.25 -9.02
CA ALA A 263 -0.40 -13.88 -8.79
C ALA A 263 1.13 -13.76 -8.73
N TYR A 264 1.78 -14.71 -8.05
CA TYR A 264 3.23 -14.75 -7.93
C TYR A 264 3.91 -14.99 -9.28
N GLU A 265 3.47 -15.99 -10.05
CA GLU A 265 4.00 -16.32 -11.39
C GLU A 265 3.81 -15.15 -12.36
N TYR A 266 2.63 -14.56 -12.38
CA TYR A 266 2.35 -13.39 -13.21
C TYR A 266 3.28 -12.22 -12.87
N LEU A 267 3.40 -11.87 -11.59
CA LEU A 267 4.21 -10.73 -11.17
C LEU A 267 5.71 -10.97 -11.41
N SER A 268 6.25 -12.11 -11.00
CA SER A 268 7.69 -12.41 -11.14
C SER A 268 8.10 -12.45 -12.61
N SER A 269 7.36 -13.20 -13.45
CA SER A 269 7.61 -13.28 -14.90
C SER A 269 7.55 -11.90 -15.56
N ARG A 270 6.50 -11.11 -15.30
CA ARG A 270 6.36 -9.76 -15.88
C ARG A 270 7.45 -8.80 -15.42
N LEU A 271 7.86 -8.87 -14.16
CA LEU A 271 8.93 -8.03 -13.63
C LEU A 271 10.30 -8.42 -14.19
N GLU A 272 10.56 -9.72 -14.40
CA GLU A 272 11.75 -10.21 -15.07
C GLU A 272 11.82 -9.70 -16.51
N ASP A 273 10.76 -9.87 -17.28
CA ASP A 273 10.69 -9.41 -18.67
C ASP A 273 10.88 -7.90 -18.81
N LEU A 274 10.23 -7.14 -17.94
CA LEU A 274 10.18 -5.67 -18.06
C LEU A 274 11.42 -4.97 -17.49
N TYR A 275 12.05 -5.54 -16.46
CA TYR A 275 13.04 -4.79 -15.69
C TYR A 275 14.39 -5.51 -15.50
N LEU A 276 14.45 -6.83 -15.72
CA LEU A 276 15.68 -7.62 -15.50
C LEU A 276 16.23 -8.18 -16.81
N SER A 277 15.42 -8.33 -17.86
CA SER A 277 15.89 -8.76 -19.17
C SER A 277 16.78 -7.70 -19.84
N PRO A 278 17.73 -8.09 -20.73
CA PRO A 278 18.55 -7.13 -21.47
C PRO A 278 17.74 -6.07 -22.22
N LYS A 279 16.61 -6.46 -22.83
CA LYS A 279 15.69 -5.55 -23.52
C LYS A 279 14.96 -4.60 -22.56
N GLY A 280 14.63 -5.06 -21.36
CA GLY A 280 14.01 -4.26 -20.32
C GLY A 280 14.98 -3.20 -19.78
N LEU A 281 16.22 -3.57 -19.56
CA LEU A 281 17.27 -2.67 -19.05
C LEU A 281 17.60 -1.54 -20.04
N GLU A 282 17.56 -1.78 -21.36
CA GLU A 282 17.74 -0.74 -22.36
C GLU A 282 16.61 0.29 -22.32
N LYS A 283 15.35 -0.14 -22.19
CA LYS A 283 14.19 0.75 -22.09
C LYS A 283 14.24 1.64 -20.84
N VAL A 284 14.71 1.10 -19.73
CA VAL A 284 14.83 1.84 -18.45
C VAL A 284 15.92 2.93 -18.50
N LYS A 285 16.97 2.75 -19.28
CA LYS A 285 18.04 3.76 -19.45
C LYS A 285 17.58 4.97 -20.31
N LEU A 286 16.51 4.83 -21.07
CA LEU A 286 15.95 5.87 -21.94
C LEU A 286 14.82 6.67 -21.28
N THR A 287 14.47 6.36 -20.03
CA THR A 287 13.44 7.03 -19.24
C THR A 287 14.00 7.68 -17.99
#